data_2ee40637fee5aa55221c895e5b073068
#
_entry.id   2ee40637fee5aa55221c895e5b073068
#
_cell.length_a   1.000
_cell.length_b   1.000
_cell.length_c   1.000
_cell.angle_alpha   90.00
_cell.angle_beta   90.00
_cell.angle_gamma   90.00
#
_symmetry.space_group_name_H-M   'P 1'
#
loop_
_entity.id
_entity.type
_entity.pdbx_description
1 polymer ?
#
loop_
_entity_poly.entity_id
_entity_poly.type
_entity_poly.pdbx_seq_one_letter_code
_entity_poly.pdbx_strand_id
1 'polypeptide(L)'
;MAKTKSAGAHKAKKGLLGFFMNLILWIFSLSCIFPIVWMIYSSLKEKRAFNADIVGLPKSPTLINYPRILTNPDYHLPESMFNSFRTTALSILLIVAFSFIVGYILARVRFKLNRVLYVMFLMGMLIPIHSLLVPIYVVFKKCNISNQWFTLLLPYVSFGLPMGIFLVEGFVKTVPVDLEEAAAIDGSNFTHTLWTIIFPICRPILVTVAIIQVFS
;
A
#
# COMPACT_ATOMS: atom_id res chain seq x y z
N MET A 1 -1.28 52.93 -26.89
CA MET A 1 -0.03 52.09 -27.00
C MET A 1 0.55 51.54 -25.69
N ALA A 2 -0.04 51.80 -24.50
CA ALA A 2 0.50 51.31 -23.21
C ALA A 2 0.01 49.96 -22.73
N LYS A 3 -1.15 49.45 -23.20
CA LYS A 3 -1.74 48.15 -22.75
C LYS A 3 -1.08 46.88 -23.31
N THR A 4 -0.36 46.98 -24.43
CA THR A 4 0.30 45.83 -25.07
C THR A 4 1.64 45.47 -24.44
N LYS A 5 2.36 46.40 -23.81
CA LYS A 5 3.62 46.11 -23.11
C LYS A 5 3.46 45.38 -21.79
N SER A 6 2.36 45.57 -21.08
CA SER A 6 2.07 44.89 -19.79
C SER A 6 1.75 43.39 -19.96
N ALA A 7 1.03 43.01 -21.01
CA ALA A 7 0.68 41.62 -21.27
C ALA A 7 1.88 40.74 -21.65
N GLY A 8 2.84 41.29 -22.39
CA GLY A 8 4.08 40.61 -22.76
C GLY A 8 5.01 40.34 -21.57
N ALA A 9 5.14 41.29 -20.66
CA ALA A 9 5.96 41.13 -19.45
C ALA A 9 5.38 40.11 -18.47
N HIS A 10 4.07 40.03 -18.38
CA HIS A 10 3.37 39.03 -17.52
C HIS A 10 3.50 37.62 -18.09
N LYS A 11 3.47 37.46 -19.41
CA LYS A 11 3.65 36.17 -20.10
C LYS A 11 5.09 35.67 -20.01
N ALA A 12 6.06 36.57 -20.12
CA ALA A 12 7.49 36.26 -19.96
C ALA A 12 7.82 35.87 -18.50
N LYS A 13 7.28 36.58 -17.50
CA LYS A 13 7.44 36.21 -16.09
C LYS A 13 6.84 34.85 -15.75
N LYS A 14 5.68 34.52 -16.30
CA LYS A 14 5.08 33.18 -16.14
C LYS A 14 5.91 32.08 -16.81
N GLY A 15 6.49 32.36 -17.98
CA GLY A 15 7.40 31.44 -18.67
C GLY A 15 8.69 31.19 -17.90
N LEU A 16 9.29 32.23 -17.35
CA LEU A 16 10.53 32.14 -16.57
C LEU A 16 10.28 31.38 -15.24
N LEU A 17 9.19 31.69 -14.54
CA LEU A 17 8.81 31.00 -13.32
C LEU A 17 8.53 29.53 -13.60
N GLY A 18 7.82 29.22 -14.68
CA GLY A 18 7.56 27.83 -15.11
C GLY A 18 8.85 27.07 -15.43
N PHE A 19 9.82 27.74 -16.07
CA PHE A 19 11.14 27.13 -16.34
C PHE A 19 11.88 26.79 -15.05
N PHE A 20 11.96 27.73 -14.09
CA PHE A 20 12.60 27.45 -12.80
C PHE A 20 11.90 26.38 -11.99
N MET A 21 10.57 26.38 -11.96
CA MET A 21 9.81 25.31 -11.30
C MET A 21 10.10 23.94 -11.94
N ASN A 22 10.09 23.85 -13.27
CA ASN A 22 10.43 22.63 -13.96
C ASN A 22 11.86 22.18 -13.67
N LEU A 23 12.82 23.09 -13.66
CA LEU A 23 14.20 22.79 -13.34
C LEU A 23 14.36 22.22 -11.92
N ILE A 24 13.69 22.83 -10.94
CA ILE A 24 13.67 22.34 -9.55
C ILE A 24 13.06 20.93 -9.50
N LEU A 25 11.93 20.71 -10.17
CA LEU A 25 11.27 19.40 -10.24
C LEU A 25 12.17 18.35 -10.89
N TRP A 26 12.90 18.70 -11.95
CA TRP A 26 13.86 17.80 -12.58
C TRP A 26 15.02 17.43 -11.65
N ILE A 27 15.60 18.42 -10.97
CA ILE A 27 16.68 18.19 -10.00
C ILE A 27 16.19 17.30 -8.87
N PHE A 28 15.00 17.58 -8.34
CA PHE A 28 14.38 16.76 -7.30
C PHE A 28 14.12 15.32 -7.78
N SER A 29 13.55 15.14 -8.97
CA SER A 29 13.29 13.83 -9.56
C SER A 29 14.58 13.01 -9.76
N LEU A 30 15.63 13.67 -10.28
CA LEU A 30 16.93 13.03 -10.45
C LEU A 30 17.55 12.63 -9.11
N SER A 31 17.41 13.47 -8.07
CA SER A 31 17.89 13.15 -6.72
C SER A 31 17.16 11.95 -6.11
N CYS A 32 15.87 11.76 -6.41
CA CYS A 32 15.11 10.59 -5.97
C CYS A 32 15.49 9.29 -6.73
N ILE A 33 15.85 9.42 -8.01
CA ILE A 33 16.27 8.28 -8.85
C ILE A 33 17.71 7.85 -8.53
N PHE A 34 18.59 8.80 -8.18
CA PHE A 34 20.00 8.55 -7.95
C PHE A 34 20.29 7.41 -6.97
N PRO A 35 19.68 7.33 -5.77
CA PRO A 35 19.93 6.23 -4.83
C PRO A 35 19.61 4.86 -5.42
N ILE A 36 18.56 4.75 -6.25
CA ILE A 36 18.15 3.49 -6.88
C ILE A 36 19.22 3.06 -7.90
N VAL A 37 19.61 3.97 -8.77
CA VAL A 37 20.65 3.72 -9.77
C VAL A 37 21.99 3.39 -9.09
N TRP A 38 22.34 4.16 -8.05
CA TRP A 38 23.55 3.92 -7.25
C TRP A 38 23.54 2.53 -6.62
N MET A 39 22.44 2.10 -6.03
CA MET A 39 22.31 0.79 -5.43
C MET A 39 22.47 -0.33 -6.48
N ILE A 40 21.88 -0.17 -7.67
CA ILE A 40 21.98 -1.14 -8.76
C ILE A 40 23.44 -1.31 -9.21
N TYR A 41 24.15 -0.22 -9.55
CA TYR A 41 25.52 -0.38 -10.01
C TYR A 41 26.49 -0.71 -8.86
N SER A 42 26.21 -0.32 -7.63
CA SER A 42 27.01 -0.68 -6.46
C SER A 42 26.91 -2.18 -6.13
N SER A 43 25.74 -2.80 -6.38
CA SER A 43 25.56 -4.25 -6.20
C SER A 43 26.48 -5.09 -7.11
N LEU A 44 26.94 -4.50 -8.21
CA LEU A 44 27.88 -5.11 -9.17
C LEU A 44 29.35 -4.94 -8.76
N LYS A 45 29.66 -4.27 -7.64
CA LYS A 45 31.03 -4.13 -7.14
C LYS A 45 31.36 -5.24 -6.17
N GLU A 46 32.59 -5.77 -6.25
CA GLU A 46 33.14 -6.56 -5.16
C GLU A 46 33.32 -5.73 -3.90
N LYS A 47 33.28 -6.37 -2.72
CA LYS A 47 33.40 -5.69 -1.41
C LYS A 47 34.64 -4.79 -1.32
N ARG A 48 35.80 -5.23 -1.88
CA ARG A 48 37.03 -4.41 -1.88
C ARG A 48 36.88 -3.16 -2.75
N ALA A 49 36.33 -3.31 -3.95
CA ALA A 49 36.11 -2.19 -4.87
C ALA A 49 35.06 -1.20 -4.34
N PHE A 50 34.03 -1.70 -3.68
CA PHE A 50 33.03 -0.86 -3.01
C PHE A 50 33.63 -0.04 -1.86
N ASN A 51 34.47 -0.64 -1.01
CA ASN A 51 35.10 0.05 0.10
C ASN A 51 36.15 1.08 -0.39
N ALA A 52 36.78 0.85 -1.53
CA ALA A 52 37.76 1.78 -2.10
C ALA A 52 37.10 3.01 -2.78
N ASP A 53 35.94 2.83 -3.37
CA ASP A 53 35.15 3.87 -4.03
C ASP A 53 33.67 3.57 -3.92
N ILE A 54 33.00 4.22 -2.95
CA ILE A 54 31.59 3.98 -2.63
C ILE A 54 30.66 4.51 -3.72
N VAL A 55 30.97 5.69 -4.28
CA VAL A 55 30.04 6.43 -5.16
C VAL A 55 30.31 6.17 -6.64
N GLY A 56 31.54 5.96 -7.04
CA GLY A 56 31.92 5.80 -8.46
C GLY A 56 31.31 4.57 -9.12
N LEU A 57 31.39 4.52 -10.45
CA LEU A 57 30.93 3.37 -11.22
C LEU A 57 31.85 2.15 -11.06
N PRO A 58 31.34 0.91 -11.19
CA PRO A 58 32.15 -0.30 -11.10
C PRO A 58 33.15 -0.36 -12.26
N LYS A 59 34.46 -0.44 -11.96
CA LYS A 59 35.51 -0.64 -12.96
C LYS A 59 35.51 -2.06 -13.53
N SER A 60 35.11 -3.03 -12.70
CA SER A 60 34.99 -4.45 -13.06
C SER A 60 33.66 -4.97 -12.51
N PRO A 61 32.55 -4.81 -13.25
CA PRO A 61 31.25 -5.29 -12.78
C PRO A 61 31.23 -6.81 -12.64
N THR A 62 30.68 -7.28 -11.52
CA THR A 62 30.58 -8.72 -11.21
C THR A 62 29.22 -9.04 -10.59
N LEU A 63 28.72 -10.24 -10.86
CA LEU A 63 27.48 -10.75 -10.26
C LEU A 63 27.73 -11.64 -9.01
N ILE A 64 28.99 -11.74 -8.54
CA ILE A 64 29.39 -12.66 -7.48
C ILE A 64 28.62 -12.44 -6.15
N ASN A 65 28.13 -11.24 -5.92
CA ASN A 65 27.36 -10.91 -4.72
C ASN A 65 26.01 -11.63 -4.68
N TYR A 66 25.36 -11.83 -5.84
CA TYR A 66 24.03 -12.43 -5.92
C TYR A 66 24.02 -13.93 -5.54
N PRO A 67 24.83 -14.80 -6.18
CA PRO A 67 24.92 -16.18 -5.75
C PRO A 67 25.35 -16.30 -4.28
N ARG A 68 26.33 -15.49 -3.84
CA ARG A 68 26.81 -15.51 -2.45
C ARG A 68 25.70 -15.26 -1.44
N ILE A 69 24.81 -14.28 -1.69
CA ILE A 69 23.69 -13.97 -0.79
C ILE A 69 22.61 -15.06 -0.86
N LEU A 70 22.35 -15.59 -2.05
CA LEU A 70 21.32 -16.61 -2.27
C LEU A 70 21.69 -17.98 -1.70
N THR A 71 22.99 -18.34 -1.74
CA THR A 71 23.47 -19.65 -1.31
C THR A 71 24.09 -19.70 0.08
N ASN A 72 24.34 -18.53 0.69
CA ASN A 72 24.93 -18.51 2.03
C ASN A 72 23.86 -18.85 3.09
N PRO A 73 24.06 -19.96 3.83
CA PRO A 73 23.11 -20.39 4.86
C PRO A 73 22.88 -19.37 5.98
N ASP A 74 23.87 -18.52 6.28
CA ASP A 74 23.77 -17.54 7.36
C ASP A 74 22.74 -16.43 7.08
N TYR A 75 22.44 -16.18 5.82
CA TYR A 75 21.51 -15.09 5.44
C TYR A 75 20.04 -15.53 5.35
N HIS A 76 19.76 -16.82 5.21
CA HIS A 76 18.40 -17.36 5.04
C HIS A 76 17.51 -16.55 4.07
N LEU A 77 18.12 -15.92 3.06
CA LEU A 77 17.44 -14.95 2.19
C LEU A 77 16.26 -15.56 1.42
N PRO A 78 16.37 -16.75 0.77
CA PRO A 78 15.25 -17.33 0.04
C PRO A 78 14.06 -17.63 0.95
N GLU A 79 14.31 -18.16 2.17
CA GLU A 79 13.29 -18.45 3.15
C GLU A 79 12.60 -17.16 3.64
N SER A 80 13.38 -16.13 3.91
CA SER A 80 12.89 -14.83 4.34
C SER A 80 12.03 -14.16 3.26
N MET A 81 12.45 -14.23 1.99
CA MET A 81 11.69 -13.75 0.84
C MET A 81 10.36 -14.49 0.69
N PHE A 82 10.39 -15.82 0.78
CA PHE A 82 9.19 -16.64 0.71
C PHE A 82 8.22 -16.32 1.88
N ASN A 83 8.74 -16.19 3.10
CA ASN A 83 7.94 -15.85 4.27
C ASN A 83 7.31 -14.45 4.13
N SER A 84 8.07 -13.46 3.66
CA SER A 84 7.56 -12.11 3.39
C SER A 84 6.47 -12.13 2.33
N PHE A 85 6.71 -12.79 1.20
CA PHE A 85 5.71 -12.92 0.13
C PHE A 85 4.43 -13.58 0.63
N ARG A 86 4.55 -14.72 1.34
CA ARG A 86 3.40 -15.45 1.91
C ARG A 86 2.61 -14.58 2.88
N THR A 87 3.29 -13.94 3.82
CA THR A 87 2.64 -13.11 4.83
C THR A 87 1.93 -11.93 4.18
N THR A 88 2.58 -11.22 3.25
CA THR A 88 1.99 -10.11 2.52
C THR A 88 0.78 -10.55 1.70
N ALA A 89 0.90 -11.61 0.91
CA ALA A 89 -0.18 -12.10 0.07
C ALA A 89 -1.41 -12.51 0.90
N LEU A 90 -1.20 -13.24 2.00
CA LEU A 90 -2.28 -13.65 2.89
C LEU A 90 -2.90 -12.46 3.63
N SER A 91 -2.09 -11.50 4.09
CA SER A 91 -2.61 -10.29 4.75
C SER A 91 -3.50 -9.49 3.80
N ILE A 92 -3.05 -9.24 2.58
CA ILE A 92 -3.81 -8.51 1.57
C ILE A 92 -5.12 -9.24 1.25
N LEU A 93 -5.06 -10.56 1.03
CA LEU A 93 -6.25 -11.36 0.75
C LEU A 93 -7.29 -11.22 1.88
N LEU A 94 -6.86 -11.35 3.13
CA LEU A 94 -7.73 -11.23 4.30
C LEU A 94 -8.27 -9.81 4.44
N ILE A 95 -7.42 -8.79 4.29
CA ILE A 95 -7.85 -7.39 4.38
C ILE A 95 -8.89 -7.09 3.30
N VAL A 96 -8.64 -7.47 2.05
CA VAL A 96 -9.58 -7.22 0.94
C VAL A 96 -10.90 -7.94 1.16
N ALA A 97 -10.85 -9.23 1.54
CA ALA A 97 -12.05 -10.03 1.79
C ALA A 97 -12.89 -9.48 2.95
N PHE A 98 -12.27 -9.22 4.09
CA PHE A 98 -12.99 -8.67 5.25
C PHE A 98 -13.44 -7.23 5.02
N SER A 99 -12.63 -6.39 4.38
CA SER A 99 -13.02 -5.02 4.05
C SER A 99 -14.22 -4.99 3.10
N PHE A 100 -14.29 -5.90 2.12
CA PHE A 100 -15.43 -6.00 1.23
C PHE A 100 -16.70 -6.39 1.99
N ILE A 101 -16.66 -7.46 2.78
CA ILE A 101 -17.83 -7.96 3.51
C ILE A 101 -18.30 -6.94 4.55
N VAL A 102 -17.38 -6.48 5.40
CA VAL A 102 -17.71 -5.53 6.48
C VAL A 102 -18.11 -4.17 5.93
N GLY A 103 -17.37 -3.65 4.95
CA GLY A 103 -17.66 -2.38 4.30
C GLY A 103 -19.03 -2.38 3.62
N TYR A 104 -19.39 -3.47 2.92
CA TYR A 104 -20.71 -3.63 2.34
C TYR A 104 -21.81 -3.67 3.41
N ILE A 105 -21.64 -4.49 4.47
CA ILE A 105 -22.62 -4.57 5.56
C ILE A 105 -22.82 -3.19 6.21
N LEU A 106 -21.75 -2.47 6.50
CA LEU A 106 -21.84 -1.14 7.10
C LEU A 106 -22.48 -0.10 6.16
N ALA A 107 -22.32 -0.25 4.85
CA ALA A 107 -22.92 0.66 3.87
C ALA A 107 -24.42 0.41 3.64
N ARG A 108 -24.86 -0.87 3.65
CA ARG A 108 -26.19 -1.29 3.20
C ARG A 108 -27.11 -1.76 4.31
N VAL A 109 -26.58 -2.48 5.30
CA VAL A 109 -27.41 -3.09 6.33
C VAL A 109 -27.63 -2.08 7.47
N ARG A 110 -28.89 -1.78 7.79
CA ARG A 110 -29.26 -0.89 8.90
C ARG A 110 -29.45 -1.69 10.17
N PHE A 111 -28.58 -1.48 11.15
CA PHE A 111 -28.72 -2.04 12.50
C PHE A 111 -28.26 -1.03 13.57
N LYS A 112 -28.70 -1.23 14.82
CA LYS A 112 -28.51 -0.23 15.91
C LYS A 112 -27.06 0.19 16.15
N LEU A 113 -26.11 -0.75 15.96
CA LEU A 113 -24.69 -0.51 16.23
C LEU A 113 -23.86 -0.10 14.99
N ASN A 114 -24.48 0.01 13.81
CA ASN A 114 -23.79 0.30 12.54
C ASN A 114 -22.82 1.49 12.67
N ARG A 115 -23.36 2.63 13.14
CA ARG A 115 -22.56 3.86 13.30
C ARG A 115 -21.43 3.70 14.33
N VAL A 116 -21.68 2.96 15.40
CA VAL A 116 -20.68 2.73 16.46
C VAL A 116 -19.54 1.89 15.92
N LEU A 117 -19.82 0.80 15.22
CA LEU A 117 -18.81 -0.06 14.61
C LEU A 117 -18.00 0.70 13.56
N TYR A 118 -18.65 1.45 12.69
CA TYR A 118 -17.96 2.27 11.70
C TYR A 118 -16.96 3.25 12.35
N VAL A 119 -17.43 3.99 13.38
CA VAL A 119 -16.55 4.91 14.12
C VAL A 119 -15.43 4.17 14.84
N MET A 120 -15.66 2.98 15.40
CA MET A 120 -14.61 2.17 16.01
C MET A 120 -13.51 1.81 14.99
N PHE A 121 -13.86 1.41 13.77
CA PHE A 121 -12.87 1.16 12.72
C PHE A 121 -12.11 2.43 12.35
N LEU A 122 -12.80 3.57 12.21
CA LEU A 122 -12.13 4.85 11.93
C LEU A 122 -11.15 5.26 13.04
N MET A 123 -11.52 5.07 14.31
CA MET A 123 -10.62 5.33 15.44
C MET A 123 -9.38 4.42 15.39
N GLY A 124 -9.50 3.20 14.89
CA GLY A 124 -8.36 2.29 14.67
C GLY A 124 -7.27 2.90 13.78
N MET A 125 -7.63 3.75 12.81
CA MET A 125 -6.67 4.45 11.95
C MET A 125 -5.86 5.53 12.69
N LEU A 126 -6.36 6.03 13.81
CA LEU A 126 -5.70 7.07 14.60
C LEU A 126 -4.63 6.51 15.56
N ILE A 127 -4.60 5.19 15.71
CA ILE A 127 -3.65 4.54 16.62
C ILE A 127 -2.29 4.45 15.93
N PRO A 128 -1.22 5.07 16.48
CA PRO A 128 0.10 5.00 15.88
C PRO A 128 0.69 3.58 16.06
N ILE A 129 0.87 2.88 14.94
CA ILE A 129 1.34 1.47 14.91
C ILE A 129 2.63 1.29 15.72
N HIS A 130 3.58 2.22 15.57
CA HIS A 130 4.87 2.14 16.24
C HIS A 130 4.76 2.17 17.78
N SER A 131 3.73 2.81 18.33
CA SER A 131 3.48 2.83 19.78
C SER A 131 3.01 1.49 20.32
N LEU A 132 2.48 0.63 19.45
CA LEU A 132 1.95 -0.69 19.82
C LEU A 132 2.96 -1.83 19.64
N LEU A 133 4.15 -1.61 19.10
CA LEU A 133 5.14 -2.66 18.84
C LEU A 133 5.49 -3.43 20.13
N VAL A 134 5.81 -2.72 21.21
CA VAL A 134 6.16 -3.36 22.49
C VAL A 134 4.96 -4.07 23.13
N PRO A 135 3.78 -3.45 23.28
CA PRO A 135 2.59 -4.13 23.76
C PRO A 135 2.23 -5.40 22.98
N ILE A 136 2.24 -5.34 21.65
CA ILE A 136 1.94 -6.50 20.79
C ILE A 136 2.96 -7.62 21.01
N TYR A 137 4.26 -7.29 21.07
CA TYR A 137 5.29 -8.28 21.35
C TYR A 137 5.08 -8.98 22.70
N VAL A 138 4.73 -8.23 23.75
CA VAL A 138 4.44 -8.78 25.07
C VAL A 138 3.23 -9.72 25.04
N VAL A 139 2.16 -9.34 24.33
CA VAL A 139 0.98 -10.18 24.14
C VAL A 139 1.35 -11.47 23.43
N PHE A 140 2.09 -11.39 22.32
CA PHE A 140 2.52 -12.58 21.58
C PHE A 140 3.38 -13.52 22.40
N LYS A 141 4.27 -12.97 23.23
CA LYS A 141 5.06 -13.76 24.19
C LYS A 141 4.17 -14.48 25.22
N LYS A 142 3.22 -13.77 25.83
CA LYS A 142 2.28 -14.36 26.82
C LYS A 142 1.38 -15.43 26.21
N CYS A 143 0.98 -15.26 24.95
CA CYS A 143 0.14 -16.23 24.23
C CYS A 143 0.94 -17.37 23.60
N ASN A 144 2.29 -17.40 23.72
CA ASN A 144 3.17 -18.39 23.08
C ASN A 144 3.03 -18.48 21.56
N ILE A 145 2.67 -17.37 20.89
CA ILE A 145 2.54 -17.30 19.44
C ILE A 145 3.69 -16.51 18.78
N SER A 146 4.73 -16.17 19.54
CA SER A 146 5.93 -15.53 19.00
C SER A 146 6.67 -16.47 18.03
N ASN A 147 7.20 -15.93 16.94
CA ASN A 147 7.96 -16.66 15.92
C ASN A 147 7.16 -17.75 15.14
N GLN A 148 5.83 -17.68 15.20
CA GLN A 148 5.02 -18.52 14.31
C GLN A 148 4.89 -17.85 12.94
N TRP A 149 4.68 -18.64 11.90
CA TRP A 149 4.54 -18.14 10.55
C TRP A 149 3.39 -17.13 10.35
N PHE A 150 2.35 -17.23 11.19
CA PHE A 150 1.16 -16.37 11.16
C PHE A 150 1.23 -15.17 12.12
N THR A 151 2.25 -15.08 12.96
CA THR A 151 2.34 -14.06 14.01
C THR A 151 2.19 -12.64 13.44
N LEU A 152 2.86 -12.34 12.32
CA LEU A 152 2.79 -11.03 11.67
C LEU A 152 1.49 -10.79 10.89
N LEU A 153 0.76 -11.84 10.53
CA LEU A 153 -0.55 -11.70 9.88
C LEU A 153 -1.54 -10.93 10.76
N LEU A 154 -1.53 -11.20 12.07
CA LEU A 154 -2.47 -10.60 13.01
C LEU A 154 -2.38 -9.06 13.03
N PRO A 155 -1.21 -8.44 13.28
CA PRO A 155 -1.09 -6.99 13.25
C PRO A 155 -1.31 -6.41 11.85
N TYR A 156 -0.78 -7.02 10.78
CA TYR A 156 -0.97 -6.51 9.43
C TYR A 156 -2.44 -6.43 9.05
N VAL A 157 -3.20 -7.49 9.30
CA VAL A 157 -4.65 -7.51 9.04
C VAL A 157 -5.38 -6.51 9.94
N SER A 158 -5.05 -6.47 11.24
CA SER A 158 -5.73 -5.59 12.20
C SER A 158 -5.55 -4.11 11.86
N PHE A 159 -4.36 -3.69 11.43
CA PHE A 159 -4.09 -2.30 11.08
C PHE A 159 -4.52 -1.94 9.65
N GLY A 160 -4.55 -2.92 8.74
CA GLY A 160 -5.00 -2.69 7.36
C GLY A 160 -6.51 -2.61 7.20
N LEU A 161 -7.28 -3.33 8.04
CA LEU A 161 -8.73 -3.41 7.95
C LEU A 161 -9.45 -2.05 8.04
N PRO A 162 -9.13 -1.14 8.98
CA PRO A 162 -9.83 0.13 9.11
C PRO A 162 -9.84 0.94 7.81
N MET A 163 -8.68 1.08 7.17
CA MET A 163 -8.56 1.79 5.90
C MET A 163 -9.31 1.09 4.77
N GLY A 164 -9.20 -0.24 4.70
CA GLY A 164 -9.92 -1.04 3.70
C GLY A 164 -11.44 -0.90 3.84
N ILE A 165 -11.96 -1.01 5.06
CA ILE A 165 -13.39 -0.87 5.37
C ILE A 165 -13.88 0.54 5.02
N PHE A 166 -13.12 1.58 5.39
CA PHE A 166 -13.44 2.97 5.07
C PHE A 166 -13.59 3.20 3.56
N LEU A 167 -12.64 2.71 2.78
CA LEU A 167 -12.66 2.87 1.33
C LEU A 167 -13.81 2.10 0.68
N VAL A 168 -14.04 0.86 1.09
CA VAL A 168 -15.10 0.02 0.53
C VAL A 168 -16.48 0.56 0.92
N GLU A 169 -16.68 0.92 2.18
CA GLU A 169 -17.94 1.49 2.68
C GLU A 169 -18.30 2.77 1.92
N GLY A 170 -17.33 3.68 1.76
CA GLY A 170 -17.50 4.90 0.99
C GLY A 170 -17.85 4.65 -0.48
N PHE A 171 -17.19 3.69 -1.12
CA PHE A 171 -17.46 3.33 -2.50
C PHE A 171 -18.84 2.69 -2.66
N VAL A 172 -19.19 1.71 -1.82
CA VAL A 172 -20.49 1.01 -1.88
C VAL A 172 -21.65 2.00 -1.74
N LYS A 173 -21.52 3.06 -0.94
CA LYS A 173 -22.54 4.12 -0.82
C LYS A 173 -22.79 4.87 -2.13
N THR A 174 -21.84 4.90 -3.05
CA THR A 174 -22.01 5.53 -4.37
C THR A 174 -22.73 4.62 -5.38
N VAL A 175 -22.79 3.32 -5.13
CA VAL A 175 -23.49 2.36 -6.00
C VAL A 175 -25.00 2.52 -5.80
N PRO A 176 -25.81 2.67 -6.88
CA PRO A 176 -27.26 2.78 -6.75
C PRO A 176 -27.88 1.55 -6.08
N VAL A 177 -28.77 1.77 -5.14
CA VAL A 177 -29.50 0.70 -4.43
C VAL A 177 -30.42 -0.05 -5.36
N ASP A 178 -30.93 0.62 -6.40
CA ASP A 178 -31.84 0.09 -7.40
C ASP A 178 -31.31 -1.21 -8.07
N LEU A 179 -30.00 -1.36 -8.16
CA LEU A 179 -29.37 -2.60 -8.68
C LEU A 179 -29.64 -3.81 -7.76
N GLU A 180 -29.64 -3.59 -6.46
CA GLU A 180 -29.91 -4.65 -5.48
C GLU A 180 -31.41 -4.93 -5.39
N GLU A 181 -32.24 -3.89 -5.54
CA GLU A 181 -33.71 -4.01 -5.58
C GLU A 181 -34.17 -4.75 -6.85
N ALA A 182 -33.62 -4.41 -8.00
CA ALA A 182 -33.90 -5.13 -9.25
C ALA A 182 -33.51 -6.62 -9.14
N ALA A 183 -32.33 -6.90 -8.61
CA ALA A 183 -31.91 -8.28 -8.38
C ALA A 183 -32.84 -9.05 -7.43
N ALA A 184 -33.36 -8.40 -6.39
CA ALA A 184 -34.32 -8.99 -5.48
C ALA A 184 -35.66 -9.29 -6.16
N ILE A 185 -36.13 -8.43 -7.09
CA ILE A 185 -37.33 -8.68 -7.91
C ILE A 185 -37.14 -9.89 -8.82
N ASP A 186 -35.91 -10.06 -9.36
CA ASP A 186 -35.53 -11.21 -10.18
C ASP A 186 -35.31 -12.51 -9.35
N GLY A 187 -35.57 -12.48 -8.02
CA GLY A 187 -35.47 -13.62 -7.13
C GLY A 187 -34.06 -13.90 -6.61
N SER A 188 -33.13 -12.98 -6.79
CA SER A 188 -31.78 -13.13 -6.24
C SER A 188 -31.79 -13.01 -4.71
N ASN A 189 -31.09 -13.91 -4.04
CA ASN A 189 -30.87 -13.82 -2.60
C ASN A 189 -29.67 -12.91 -2.28
N PHE A 190 -29.55 -12.48 -1.02
CA PHE A 190 -28.49 -11.59 -0.54
C PHE A 190 -27.08 -12.03 -0.96
N THR A 191 -26.74 -13.29 -0.74
CA THR A 191 -25.41 -13.82 -1.06
C THR A 191 -25.14 -13.80 -2.56
N HIS A 192 -26.11 -14.17 -3.37
CA HIS A 192 -25.98 -14.15 -4.82
C HIS A 192 -25.80 -12.71 -5.32
N THR A 193 -26.63 -11.77 -4.85
CA THR A 193 -26.51 -10.34 -5.20
C THR A 193 -25.13 -9.78 -4.81
N LEU A 194 -24.65 -10.11 -3.60
CA LEU A 194 -23.35 -9.66 -3.11
C LEU A 194 -22.20 -10.11 -4.03
N TRP A 195 -22.16 -11.38 -4.40
CA TRP A 195 -21.03 -11.93 -5.15
C TRP A 195 -21.13 -11.74 -6.66
N THR A 196 -22.35 -11.75 -7.20
CA THR A 196 -22.58 -11.71 -8.67
C THR A 196 -22.75 -10.29 -9.19
N ILE A 197 -23.28 -9.36 -8.38
CA ILE A 197 -23.55 -7.98 -8.81
C ILE A 197 -22.60 -7.02 -8.12
N ILE A 198 -22.59 -6.98 -6.78
CA ILE A 198 -21.85 -5.96 -6.04
C ILE A 198 -20.35 -6.18 -6.09
N PHE A 199 -19.89 -7.42 -5.90
CA PHE A 199 -18.45 -7.72 -5.94
C PHE A 199 -17.77 -7.30 -7.26
N PRO A 200 -18.32 -7.61 -8.46
CA PRO A 200 -17.74 -7.13 -9.71
C PRO A 200 -17.70 -5.60 -9.82
N ILE A 201 -18.74 -4.92 -9.35
CA ILE A 201 -18.81 -3.44 -9.34
C ILE A 201 -17.73 -2.87 -8.40
N CYS A 202 -17.48 -3.54 -7.27
CA CYS A 202 -16.49 -3.11 -6.28
C CYS A 202 -15.04 -3.49 -6.64
N ARG A 203 -14.78 -4.25 -7.71
CA ARG A 203 -13.40 -4.63 -8.10
C ARG A 203 -12.42 -3.46 -8.15
N PRO A 204 -12.73 -2.28 -8.72
CA PRO A 204 -11.78 -1.18 -8.76
C PRO A 204 -11.34 -0.72 -7.37
N ILE A 205 -12.26 -0.59 -6.43
CA ILE A 205 -11.93 -0.16 -5.07
C ILE A 205 -11.17 -1.26 -4.31
N LEU A 206 -11.51 -2.54 -4.52
CA LEU A 206 -10.80 -3.67 -3.91
C LEU A 206 -9.34 -3.75 -4.40
N VAL A 207 -9.10 -3.50 -5.69
CA VAL A 207 -7.74 -3.38 -6.24
C VAL A 207 -7.02 -2.19 -5.62
N THR A 208 -7.67 -1.06 -5.43
CA THR A 208 -7.09 0.10 -4.75
C THR A 208 -6.69 -0.23 -3.32
N VAL A 209 -7.55 -0.90 -2.56
CA VAL A 209 -7.23 -1.40 -1.21
C VAL A 209 -6.02 -2.31 -1.25
N ALA A 210 -5.97 -3.28 -2.17
CA ALA A 210 -4.84 -4.19 -2.31
C ALA A 210 -3.53 -3.45 -2.60
N ILE A 211 -3.54 -2.48 -3.53
CA ILE A 211 -2.37 -1.66 -3.87
C ILE A 211 -1.88 -0.87 -2.66
N ILE A 212 -2.78 -0.20 -1.93
CA ILE A 212 -2.41 0.55 -0.73
C ILE A 212 -1.73 -0.37 0.30
N GLN A 213 -2.25 -1.57 0.50
CA GLN A 213 -1.70 -2.53 1.47
C GLN A 213 -0.37 -3.16 1.04
N VAL A 214 -0.04 -3.17 -0.25
CA VAL A 214 1.30 -3.59 -0.73
C VAL A 214 2.36 -2.57 -0.33
N PHE A 215 2.00 -1.28 -0.28
CA PHE A 215 2.94 -0.19 -0.01
C PHE A 215 2.90 0.33 1.44
N SER A 216 2.05 -0.20 2.31
CA SER A 216 1.97 0.13 3.73
C SER A 216 2.86 -0.79 4.56
#